data_9e3c6f6af8c282e077aab17de290d236
#
_entry.id   9e3c6f6af8c282e077aab17de290d236
#
_cell.length_a   1.000
_cell.length_b   1.000
_cell.length_c   1.000
_cell.angle_alpha   90.00
_cell.angle_beta   90.00
_cell.angle_gamma   90.00
#
_symmetry.space_group_name_H-M   'P 1'
#
loop_
_entity.id
_entity.type
_entity.pdbx_description
1 polymer ?
#
loop_
_entity_poly.entity_id
_entity_poly.type
_entity_poly.pdbx_seq_one_letter_code
_entity_poly.pdbx_strand_id
1 'polypeptide(L)'
;IVAGDNVFDFDLTPLASAAQKNIVVGLYDVESYELASRYGIVAIDANNRITSFVEKPEHPKSTLAAVAIYGFPRDKLAVIQNYLNAGGSPDQSGALIEWLYTQEHIVGHVFDGRWIDIGGADEYHRAIQEFGP
;
A
#
# COMPACT_ATOMS: atom_id res chain seq x y z
N ILE A 1 7.70 5.05 -4.89
CA ILE A 1 8.24 4.25 -3.77
C ILE A 1 7.74 2.84 -3.93
N VAL A 2 8.64 1.88 -3.86
CA VAL A 2 8.31 0.45 -3.86
C VAL A 2 9.14 -0.19 -2.75
N ALA A 3 8.50 -0.94 -1.85
CA ALA A 3 9.23 -1.66 -0.80
C ALA A 3 10.04 -2.81 -1.41
N GLY A 4 11.25 -3.04 -0.88
CA GLY A 4 12.22 -3.98 -1.45
C GLY A 4 11.98 -5.45 -1.13
N ASP A 5 11.01 -5.75 -0.28
CA ASP A 5 10.59 -7.07 0.16
C ASP A 5 9.30 -7.57 -0.52
N ASN A 6 8.82 -6.84 -1.53
CA ASN A 6 7.62 -7.17 -2.29
C ASN A 6 7.97 -7.81 -3.64
N VAL A 7 7.35 -8.93 -3.95
CA VAL A 7 7.41 -9.59 -5.26
C VAL A 7 6.03 -9.60 -5.89
N PHE A 8 5.93 -9.18 -7.15
CA PHE A 8 4.66 -9.08 -7.88
C PHE A 8 4.87 -9.19 -9.39
N ASP A 9 3.80 -9.48 -10.13
CA ASP A 9 3.80 -9.58 -11.60
C ASP A 9 2.81 -8.62 -12.29
N PHE A 10 2.22 -7.70 -11.56
CA PHE A 10 1.32 -6.71 -12.14
C PHE A 10 2.07 -5.49 -12.70
N ASP A 11 1.42 -4.79 -13.65
CA ASP A 11 1.96 -3.59 -14.28
C ASP A 11 1.81 -2.36 -13.38
N LEU A 12 2.90 -1.64 -13.14
CA LEU A 12 2.92 -0.39 -12.36
C LEU A 12 2.55 0.85 -13.18
N THR A 13 2.43 0.74 -14.51
CA THR A 13 2.16 1.88 -15.41
C THR A 13 0.88 2.64 -15.04
N PRO A 14 -0.25 1.97 -14.72
CA PRO A 14 -1.46 2.68 -14.33
C PRO A 14 -1.30 3.50 -13.05
N LEU A 15 -0.63 2.94 -12.04
CA LEU A 15 -0.33 3.67 -10.80
C LEU A 15 0.59 4.87 -11.06
N ALA A 16 1.65 4.67 -11.84
CA ALA A 16 2.59 5.74 -12.19
C ALA A 16 1.90 6.88 -12.95
N SER A 17 0.95 6.56 -13.84
CA SER A 17 0.15 7.55 -14.57
C SER A 17 -0.77 8.34 -13.62
N ALA A 18 -1.44 7.67 -12.70
CA ALA A 18 -2.29 8.32 -11.70
C ALA A 18 -1.48 9.18 -10.73
N ALA A 19 -0.24 8.79 -10.43
CA ALA A 19 0.68 9.51 -9.55
C ALA A 19 1.21 10.83 -10.12
N GLN A 20 0.94 11.13 -11.39
CA GLN A 20 1.25 12.45 -11.96
C GLN A 20 0.35 13.55 -11.38
N LYS A 21 -0.83 13.21 -10.87
CA LYS A 21 -1.84 14.16 -10.40
C LYS A 21 -2.27 13.94 -8.96
N ASN A 22 -2.16 12.71 -8.45
CA ASN A 22 -2.67 12.32 -7.15
C ASN A 22 -1.60 11.59 -6.34
N ILE A 23 -1.69 11.65 -5.02
CA ILE A 23 -1.03 10.65 -4.18
C ILE A 23 -1.79 9.33 -4.37
N VAL A 24 -1.09 8.27 -4.75
CA VAL A 24 -1.67 6.97 -5.05
C VAL A 24 -1.05 5.89 -4.18
N VAL A 25 -1.89 5.03 -3.64
CA VAL A 25 -1.48 3.85 -2.86
C VAL A 25 -1.87 2.61 -3.64
N GLY A 26 -0.90 1.72 -3.86
CA GLY A 26 -1.16 0.40 -4.42
C GLY A 26 -1.91 -0.47 -3.42
N LEU A 27 -2.96 -1.12 -3.88
CA LEU A 27 -3.83 -1.99 -3.10
C LEU A 27 -3.89 -3.37 -3.74
N TYR A 28 -4.02 -4.38 -2.90
CA TYR A 28 -4.24 -5.75 -3.31
C TYR A 28 -5.35 -6.38 -2.48
N ASP A 29 -6.30 -7.06 -3.13
CA ASP A 29 -7.33 -7.81 -2.42
C ASP A 29 -6.76 -9.16 -1.99
N VAL A 30 -6.53 -9.33 -0.69
CA VAL A 30 -6.03 -10.59 -0.14
C VAL A 30 -7.12 -11.64 0.03
N GLU A 31 -8.39 -11.30 -0.28
CA GLU A 31 -9.57 -12.18 -0.30
C GLU A 31 -9.83 -12.95 1.02
N SER A 32 -9.11 -12.59 2.08
CA SER A 32 -9.17 -13.26 3.37
C SER A 32 -9.07 -12.25 4.51
N TYR A 33 -10.05 -12.22 5.39
CA TYR A 33 -10.03 -11.39 6.59
C TYR A 33 -8.92 -11.80 7.58
N GLU A 34 -8.55 -13.08 7.62
CA GLU A 34 -7.43 -13.56 8.43
C GLU A 34 -6.10 -13.01 7.91
N LEU A 35 -5.87 -13.05 6.60
CA LEU A 35 -4.68 -12.44 5.99
C LEU A 35 -4.70 -10.93 6.13
N ALA A 36 -5.85 -10.29 5.97
CA ALA A 36 -6.01 -8.85 6.09
C ALA A 36 -5.52 -8.31 7.45
N SER A 37 -5.68 -9.10 8.55
CA SER A 37 -5.20 -8.69 9.87
C SER A 37 -3.66 -8.50 9.97
N ARG A 38 -2.91 -8.94 8.97
CA ARG A 38 -1.44 -8.84 8.93
C ARG A 38 -0.93 -7.57 8.24
N TYR A 39 -1.80 -6.83 7.56
CA TYR A 39 -1.46 -5.69 6.69
C TYR A 39 -2.17 -4.40 7.09
N GLY A 40 -1.71 -3.30 6.54
CA GLY A 40 -2.47 -2.05 6.54
C GLY A 40 -3.70 -2.18 5.66
N ILE A 41 -4.89 -2.10 6.24
CA ILE A 41 -6.16 -2.32 5.54
C ILE A 41 -6.83 -1.01 5.26
N VAL A 42 -7.31 -0.87 4.03
CA VAL A 42 -7.99 0.34 3.55
C VAL A 42 -9.43 0.09 3.17
N ALA A 43 -10.23 1.16 3.24
CA ALA A 43 -11.50 1.27 2.55
C ALA A 43 -11.41 2.38 1.51
N ILE A 44 -12.07 2.18 0.37
CA ILE A 44 -12.17 3.16 -0.70
C ILE A 44 -13.63 3.45 -1.02
N ASP A 45 -13.89 4.67 -1.51
CA ASP A 45 -15.20 5.05 -2.04
C ASP A 45 -15.37 4.69 -3.53
N ALA A 46 -16.51 5.04 -4.12
CA ALA A 46 -16.81 4.79 -5.54
C ALA A 46 -15.84 5.48 -6.53
N ASN A 47 -15.07 6.48 -6.07
CA ASN A 47 -14.05 7.18 -6.85
C ASN A 47 -12.63 6.69 -6.52
N ASN A 48 -12.50 5.55 -5.87
CA ASN A 48 -11.24 4.98 -5.38
C ASN A 48 -10.49 5.86 -4.36
N ARG A 49 -11.14 6.85 -3.75
CA ARG A 49 -10.53 7.62 -2.68
C ARG A 49 -10.42 6.78 -1.43
N ILE A 50 -9.26 6.80 -0.78
CA ILE A 50 -9.05 6.15 0.51
C ILE A 50 -9.84 6.92 1.57
N THR A 51 -10.76 6.23 2.23
CA THR A 51 -11.65 6.75 3.28
C THR A 51 -11.29 6.23 4.67
N SER A 52 -10.52 5.15 4.75
CA SER A 52 -10.03 4.58 5.99
C SER A 52 -8.70 3.86 5.75
N PHE A 53 -7.81 3.95 6.72
CA PHE A 53 -6.59 3.16 6.82
C PHE A 53 -6.43 2.69 8.25
N VAL A 54 -6.21 1.39 8.46
CA VAL A 54 -5.96 0.80 9.79
C VAL A 54 -4.82 -0.20 9.68
N GLU A 55 -3.73 0.05 10.39
CA GLU A 55 -2.58 -0.84 10.42
C GLU A 55 -2.89 -2.09 11.26
N LYS A 56 -2.75 -3.27 10.66
CA LYS A 56 -2.90 -4.59 11.28
C LYS A 56 -4.13 -4.71 12.21
N PRO A 57 -5.34 -4.46 11.69
CA PRO A 57 -6.55 -4.49 12.51
C PRO A 57 -6.84 -5.91 13.03
N GLU A 58 -7.23 -6.02 14.29
CA GLU A 58 -7.69 -7.28 14.87
C GLU A 58 -8.97 -7.80 14.19
N HIS A 59 -9.85 -6.86 13.79
CA HIS A 59 -11.09 -7.14 13.09
C HIS A 59 -11.16 -6.32 11.79
N PRO A 60 -10.54 -6.80 10.69
CA PRO A 60 -10.55 -6.08 9.42
C PRO A 60 -11.97 -5.89 8.89
N LYS A 61 -12.27 -4.70 8.36
CA LYS A 61 -13.56 -4.39 7.72
C LYS A 61 -13.51 -4.48 6.20
N SER A 62 -12.34 -4.74 5.64
CA SER A 62 -12.06 -4.87 4.21
C SER A 62 -10.93 -5.89 4.03
N THR A 63 -10.80 -6.43 2.84
CA THR A 63 -9.69 -7.31 2.44
C THR A 63 -8.68 -6.59 1.53
N LEU A 64 -8.86 -5.27 1.31
CA LEU A 64 -7.92 -4.45 0.54
C LEU A 64 -6.71 -4.08 1.39
N ALA A 65 -5.57 -4.70 1.10
CA ALA A 65 -4.28 -4.43 1.75
C ALA A 65 -3.49 -3.36 0.98
N ALA A 66 -2.87 -2.43 1.70
CA ALA A 66 -1.87 -1.53 1.14
C ALA A 66 -0.55 -2.28 0.96
N VAL A 67 -0.04 -2.32 -0.28
CA VAL A 67 1.10 -3.19 -0.65
C VAL A 67 2.45 -2.46 -0.67
N ALA A 68 2.57 -1.39 0.08
CA ALA A 68 3.80 -0.58 0.16
C ALA A 68 4.37 -0.14 -1.20
N ILE A 69 3.47 0.11 -2.16
CA ILE A 69 3.75 0.73 -3.46
C ILE A 69 3.00 2.05 -3.52
N TYR A 70 3.75 3.16 -3.54
CA TYR A 70 3.18 4.49 -3.43
C TYR A 70 3.67 5.39 -4.56
N GLY A 71 2.76 6.17 -5.15
CA GLY A 71 3.05 7.22 -6.10
C GLY A 71 2.76 8.60 -5.53
N PHE A 72 3.69 9.54 -5.70
CA PHE A 72 3.54 10.93 -5.27
C PHE A 72 3.76 11.87 -6.46
N PRO A 73 2.86 12.82 -6.73
CA PRO A 73 3.16 13.92 -7.63
C PRO A 73 4.37 14.71 -7.12
N ARG A 74 5.16 15.25 -8.04
CA ARG A 74 6.40 15.96 -7.68
C ARG A 74 6.16 17.14 -6.73
N ASP A 75 5.08 17.87 -6.93
CA ASP A 75 4.67 19.01 -6.10
C ASP A 75 4.11 18.60 -4.72
N LYS A 76 3.83 17.32 -4.52
CA LYS A 76 3.36 16.75 -3.24
C LYS A 76 4.47 16.08 -2.42
N LEU A 77 5.71 15.99 -2.92
CA LEU A 77 6.80 15.33 -2.19
C LEU A 77 7.10 15.94 -0.82
N ALA A 78 6.82 17.24 -0.65
CA ALA A 78 7.01 17.92 0.64
C ALA A 78 6.19 17.31 1.79
N VAL A 79 5.11 16.58 1.50
CA VAL A 79 4.28 15.92 2.54
C VAL A 79 5.08 14.87 3.33
N ILE A 80 6.06 14.22 2.70
CA ILE A 80 6.94 13.24 3.35
C ILE A 80 7.81 13.94 4.41
N GLN A 81 8.40 15.08 4.05
CA GLN A 81 9.20 15.85 5.00
C GLN A 81 8.33 16.41 6.15
N ASN A 82 7.09 16.84 5.84
CA ASN A 82 6.17 17.31 6.86
C ASN A 82 5.80 16.22 7.86
N TYR A 83 5.57 15.00 7.37
CA TYR A 83 5.35 13.82 8.22
C TYR A 83 6.53 13.57 9.17
N LEU A 84 7.75 13.56 8.64
CA LEU A 84 8.95 13.35 9.45
C LEU A 84 9.16 14.47 10.48
N ASN A 85 8.92 15.72 10.09
CA ASN A 85 9.02 16.88 11.00
C ASN A 85 7.95 16.84 12.10
N ALA A 86 6.81 16.22 11.84
CA ALA A 86 5.76 15.98 12.84
C ALA A 86 6.08 14.79 13.80
N GLY A 87 7.25 14.18 13.67
CA GLY A 87 7.69 13.06 14.50
C GLY A 87 7.27 11.69 13.96
N GLY A 88 6.88 11.62 12.70
CA GLY A 88 6.54 10.37 12.03
C GLY A 88 7.75 9.43 11.89
N SER A 89 7.50 8.12 11.96
CA SER A 89 8.54 7.10 11.86
C SER A 89 9.12 7.04 10.44
N PRO A 90 10.45 7.12 10.25
CA PRO A 90 11.06 6.95 8.92
C PRO A 90 11.01 5.50 8.41
N ASP A 91 10.79 4.53 9.31
CA ASP A 91 10.88 3.10 9.01
C ASP A 91 9.52 2.43 8.74
N GLN A 92 8.42 3.17 8.91
CA GLN A 92 7.07 2.65 8.77
C GLN A 92 6.29 3.39 7.68
N SER A 93 6.38 2.90 6.46
CA SER A 93 5.71 3.53 5.31
C SER A 93 4.17 3.52 5.43
N GLY A 94 3.60 2.51 6.08
CA GLY A 94 2.16 2.45 6.37
C GLY A 94 1.71 3.60 7.28
N ALA A 95 2.50 3.95 8.30
CA ALA A 95 2.21 5.06 9.19
C ALA A 95 2.20 6.43 8.46
N LEU A 96 3.01 6.60 7.42
CA LEU A 96 2.94 7.77 6.55
C LEU A 96 1.56 7.87 5.88
N ILE A 97 1.05 6.77 5.33
CA ILE A 97 -0.25 6.77 4.64
C ILE A 97 -1.39 6.97 5.64
N GLU A 98 -1.31 6.34 6.81
CA GLU A 98 -2.27 6.52 7.90
C GLU A 98 -2.34 7.99 8.37
N TRP A 99 -1.20 8.67 8.45
CA TRP A 99 -1.15 10.09 8.78
C TRP A 99 -1.70 10.97 7.65
N LEU A 100 -1.43 10.62 6.39
CA LEU A 100 -1.77 11.43 5.23
C LEU A 100 -3.25 11.35 4.84
N TYR A 101 -3.90 10.18 4.98
CA TYR A 101 -5.23 9.97 4.38
C TYR A 101 -6.31 10.90 4.98
N THR A 102 -6.09 11.43 6.17
CA THR A 102 -6.99 12.41 6.81
C THR A 102 -6.74 13.85 6.36
N GLN A 103 -5.61 14.12 5.72
CA GLN A 103 -5.13 15.48 5.39
C GLN A 103 -5.06 15.72 3.89
N GLU A 104 -4.84 14.69 3.11
CA GLU A 104 -4.67 14.74 1.66
C GLU A 104 -5.69 13.87 0.94
N HIS A 105 -5.93 14.20 -0.32
CA HIS A 105 -6.69 13.34 -1.21
C HIS A 105 -5.79 12.22 -1.72
N ILE A 106 -6.04 11.00 -1.27
CA ILE A 106 -5.29 9.81 -1.67
C ILE A 106 -6.19 8.87 -2.44
N VAL A 107 -5.71 8.39 -3.58
CA VAL A 107 -6.40 7.44 -4.45
C VAL A 107 -5.80 6.05 -4.26
N GLY A 108 -6.63 5.04 -4.08
CA GLY A 108 -6.23 3.64 -4.11
C GLY A 108 -6.21 3.12 -5.55
N HIS A 109 -5.18 2.38 -5.91
CA HIS A 109 -5.13 1.62 -7.15
C HIS A 109 -5.09 0.13 -6.83
N VAL A 110 -6.16 -0.60 -7.13
CA VAL A 110 -6.25 -2.04 -6.88
C VAL A 110 -5.56 -2.77 -8.03
N PHE A 111 -4.52 -3.52 -7.70
CA PHE A 111 -3.80 -4.37 -8.66
C PHE A 111 -4.49 -5.71 -8.84
N ASP A 112 -4.42 -6.21 -10.06
CA ASP A 112 -4.76 -7.57 -10.44
C ASP A 112 -3.48 -8.32 -10.81
N GLY A 113 -3.33 -9.58 -10.36
CA GLY A 113 -2.11 -10.36 -10.53
C GLY A 113 -1.69 -11.05 -9.24
N ARG A 114 -0.41 -11.37 -9.11
CA ARG A 114 0.16 -12.01 -7.91
C ARG A 114 0.99 -11.03 -7.12
N TRP A 115 0.89 -11.13 -5.81
CA TRP A 115 1.68 -10.33 -4.87
C TRP A 115 2.06 -11.17 -3.65
N ILE A 116 3.32 -11.05 -3.23
CA ILE A 116 3.83 -11.62 -1.99
C ILE A 116 4.68 -10.57 -1.29
N ASP A 117 4.38 -10.33 -0.03
CA ASP A 117 5.20 -9.59 0.92
C ASP A 117 6.12 -10.59 1.64
N ILE A 118 7.43 -10.46 1.46
CA ILE A 118 8.41 -11.40 2.03
C ILE A 118 8.78 -10.94 3.43
N GLY A 119 7.96 -11.30 4.41
CA GLY A 119 8.21 -11.04 5.83
C GLY A 119 9.03 -12.13 6.54
N GLY A 120 9.23 -13.30 5.91
CA GLY A 120 9.91 -14.43 6.53
C GLY A 120 10.29 -15.54 5.54
N ALA A 121 10.80 -16.66 6.09
CA ALA A 121 11.28 -17.78 5.30
C ALA A 121 10.16 -18.49 4.51
N ASP A 122 8.97 -18.55 5.07
CA ASP A 122 7.83 -19.23 4.43
C ASP A 122 7.34 -18.43 3.20
N GLU A 123 7.20 -17.11 3.31
CA GLU A 123 6.88 -16.22 2.20
C GLU A 123 7.98 -16.23 1.14
N TYR A 124 9.24 -16.29 1.55
CA TYR A 124 10.38 -16.42 0.63
C TYR A 124 10.31 -17.71 -0.20
N HIS A 125 10.07 -18.87 0.45
CA HIS A 125 9.92 -20.14 -0.25
C HIS A 125 8.70 -20.14 -1.19
N ARG A 126 7.59 -19.55 -0.75
CA ARG A 126 6.42 -19.39 -1.59
C ARG A 126 6.70 -18.49 -2.81
N ALA A 127 7.43 -17.40 -2.63
CA ALA A 127 7.83 -16.53 -3.72
C ALA A 127 8.69 -17.26 -4.77
N ILE A 128 9.64 -18.11 -4.35
CA ILE A 128 10.42 -18.94 -5.27
C ILE A 128 9.52 -19.91 -6.05
N GLN A 129 8.53 -20.52 -5.41
CA GLN A 129 7.62 -21.48 -6.06
C GLN A 129 6.68 -20.77 -7.05
N GLU A 130 6.18 -19.59 -6.73
CA GLU A 130 5.19 -18.89 -7.54
C GLU A 130 5.80 -18.00 -8.63
N PHE A 131 6.98 -17.43 -8.40
CA PHE A 131 7.67 -16.49 -9.32
C PHE A 131 9.00 -17.01 -9.85
N GLY A 132 9.49 -18.15 -9.38
CA GLY A 132 10.69 -18.78 -9.88
C GLY A 132 10.54 -19.30 -11.32
N PRO A 133 11.68 -19.61 -11.99
CA PRO A 133 11.68 -20.13 -13.35
C PRO A 133 11.06 -21.53 -13.45
#